data_6a202a595f54cb43c399aa308d651d1a
#
_entry.id   6a202a595f54cb43c399aa308d651d1a
#
_cell.length_a   1.000
_cell.length_b   1.000
_cell.length_c   1.000
_cell.angle_alpha   90.00
_cell.angle_beta   90.00
_cell.angle_gamma   90.00
#
_symmetry.space_group_name_H-M   'P 1'
#
loop_
_entity.id
_entity.type
_entity.pdbx_description
1 polymer ?
#
loop_
_entity_poly.entity_id
_entity_poly.type
_entity_poly.pdbx_seq_one_letter_code
_entity_poly.pdbx_strand_id
1 'polypeptide(L)'
;MRNEGRIGSSFDEFLKDDDLYEEVTARAIKRVIARQLDVQMRRNGLTKSAMARLMRTSRAQLDRLLDPENESVTLGTLARAAHAVGRTLRMELV
;
A
#
# COMPACT_ATOMS: atom_id res chain seq x y z
N MET A 1 2.42 -0.54 -24.73
CA MET A 1 2.78 -0.58 -24.14
C MET A 1 3.31 -0.56 -23.73
N ARG A 2 3.55 -0.83 -23.69
CA ARG A 2 4.08 -1.05 -23.21
C ARG A 2 4.75 -0.53 -22.84
N ASN A 3 5.10 -0.36 -22.76
CA ASN A 3 5.69 0.03 -22.32
C ASN A 3 6.31 0.36 -22.27
N GLU A 4 6.14 0.54 -22.61
CA GLU A 4 6.91 0.74 -22.39
C GLU A 4 7.97 1.06 -21.95
N GLY A 5 8.78 1.52 -22.58
CA GLY A 5 9.98 1.73 -21.88
C GLY A 5 10.07 0.93 -20.66
N ARG A 6 9.69 -0.13 -20.78
CA ARG A 6 9.55 -0.94 -19.66
C ARG A 6 10.79 -1.72 -19.41
N ILE A 7 11.40 -1.39 -18.31
CA ILE A 7 12.56 -2.12 -17.97
C ILE A 7 12.21 -3.55 -17.64
N GLY A 8 13.14 -4.43 -17.89
CA GLY A 8 12.98 -5.80 -17.51
C GLY A 8 11.76 -6.45 -18.07
N SER A 9 11.40 -6.09 -19.28
CA SER A 9 10.19 -6.64 -19.86
C SER A 9 10.24 -8.16 -19.93
N SER A 10 11.40 -8.75 -20.19
CA SER A 10 11.53 -10.21 -20.20
C SER A 10 11.25 -10.78 -18.83
N PHE A 11 11.78 -10.14 -17.82
CA PHE A 11 11.61 -10.58 -16.46
C PHE A 11 10.15 -10.44 -16.04
N ASP A 12 9.53 -9.32 -16.40
CA ASP A 12 8.12 -9.09 -16.10
C ASP A 12 7.24 -10.15 -16.73
N GLU A 13 7.52 -10.49 -17.97
CA GLU A 13 6.73 -11.51 -18.66
C GLU A 13 6.89 -12.87 -18.00
N PHE A 14 8.10 -13.17 -17.57
CA PHE A 14 8.35 -14.43 -16.89
C PHE A 14 7.52 -14.53 -15.60
N LEU A 15 7.49 -13.47 -14.82
CA LEU A 15 6.73 -13.46 -13.59
C LEU A 15 5.23 -13.53 -13.82
N LYS A 16 4.76 -12.88 -14.88
CA LYS A 16 3.34 -12.91 -15.20
C LYS A 16 2.86 -14.31 -15.54
N ASP A 17 3.66 -15.05 -16.27
CA ASP A 17 3.29 -16.38 -16.71
C ASP A 17 3.02 -17.31 -15.52
N ASP A 18 3.63 -17.01 -14.40
CA ASP A 18 3.49 -17.86 -13.20
C ASP A 18 2.58 -17.27 -12.16
N ASP A 19 1.87 -16.19 -12.49
CA ASP A 19 1.05 -15.48 -11.52
C ASP A 19 1.86 -14.91 -10.36
N LEU A 20 3.15 -15.17 -10.35
CA LEU A 20 4.05 -14.69 -9.33
C LEU A 20 4.20 -13.18 -9.41
N TYR A 21 4.09 -12.68 -10.63
CA TYR A 21 4.28 -11.26 -10.88
C TYR A 21 3.28 -10.41 -10.09
N GLU A 22 2.01 -10.76 -10.17
CA GLU A 22 0.98 -9.98 -9.47
C GLU A 22 1.16 -10.05 -7.97
N GLU A 23 1.47 -11.23 -7.47
CA GLU A 23 1.63 -11.42 -6.04
C GLU A 23 2.82 -10.62 -5.51
N VAL A 24 3.94 -10.70 -6.19
CA VAL A 24 5.14 -9.98 -5.78
C VAL A 24 4.91 -8.48 -5.85
N THR A 25 4.26 -8.03 -6.93
CA THR A 25 4.02 -6.60 -7.11
C THR A 25 3.07 -6.06 -6.06
N ALA A 26 2.00 -6.78 -5.76
CA ALA A 26 1.04 -6.34 -4.76
C ALA A 26 1.70 -6.22 -3.39
N ARG A 27 2.52 -7.20 -3.05
CA ARG A 27 3.23 -7.18 -1.78
C ARG A 27 4.21 -6.02 -1.70
N ALA A 28 4.92 -5.76 -2.80
CA ALA A 28 5.87 -4.65 -2.84
C ALA A 28 5.15 -3.32 -2.68
N ILE A 29 4.03 -3.15 -3.35
CA ILE A 29 3.24 -1.93 -3.26
C ILE A 29 2.76 -1.73 -1.83
N LYS A 30 2.24 -2.79 -1.21
CA LYS A 30 1.75 -2.71 0.16
C LYS A 30 2.85 -2.31 1.13
N ARG A 31 4.05 -2.84 0.95
CA ARG A 31 5.17 -2.49 1.81
C ARG A 31 5.50 -1.01 1.72
N VAL A 32 5.52 -0.48 0.51
CA VAL A 32 5.84 0.93 0.30
C VAL A 32 4.79 1.80 0.96
N ILE A 33 3.52 1.48 0.75
CA ILE A 33 2.44 2.28 1.30
C ILE A 33 2.43 2.21 2.83
N ALA A 34 2.62 1.02 3.39
CA ALA A 34 2.64 0.87 4.84
C ALA A 34 3.74 1.71 5.46
N ARG A 35 4.92 1.72 4.82
CA ARG A 35 6.04 2.52 5.30
C ARG A 35 5.74 4.00 5.20
N GLN A 36 5.16 4.44 4.10
CA GLN A 36 4.81 5.83 3.92
C GLN A 36 3.77 6.30 4.93
N LEU A 37 2.79 5.45 5.21
CA LEU A 37 1.79 5.77 6.22
C LEU A 37 2.42 5.93 7.59
N ASP A 38 3.33 5.03 7.94
CA ASP A 38 4.02 5.10 9.22
C ASP A 38 4.80 6.40 9.35
N VAL A 39 5.51 6.78 8.30
CA VAL A 39 6.27 8.04 8.30
C VAL A 39 5.34 9.22 8.47
N GLN A 40 4.21 9.24 7.75
CA GLN A 40 3.28 10.34 7.84
C GLN A 40 2.63 10.43 9.21
N MET A 41 2.33 9.29 9.81
CA MET A 41 1.79 9.27 11.17
C MET A 41 2.77 9.93 12.13
N ARG A 42 4.04 9.57 12.03
CA ARG A 42 5.06 10.15 12.90
C ARG A 42 5.19 11.65 12.69
N ARG A 43 5.17 12.08 11.44
CA ARG A 43 5.28 13.50 11.13
C ARG A 43 4.13 14.30 11.69
N ASN A 44 2.96 13.69 11.71
CA ASN A 44 1.75 14.35 12.19
C ASN A 44 1.52 14.15 13.69
N GLY A 45 2.41 13.42 14.36
CA GLY A 45 2.26 13.13 15.77
C GLY A 45 1.07 12.24 16.08
N LEU A 46 0.65 11.41 15.13
CA LEU A 46 -0.49 10.53 15.32
C LEU A 46 -0.08 9.21 15.94
N THR A 47 -0.76 8.85 17.03
CA THR A 47 -0.60 7.52 17.60
C THR A 47 -1.48 6.55 16.82
N LYS A 48 -1.25 5.24 17.01
CA LYS A 48 -2.11 4.25 16.40
C LYS A 48 -3.54 4.38 16.86
N SER A 49 -3.73 4.70 18.14
CA SER A 49 -5.09 4.89 18.67
C SER A 49 -5.81 6.06 18.01
N ALA A 50 -5.10 7.17 17.82
CA ALA A 50 -5.69 8.33 17.16
C ALA A 50 -5.99 8.02 15.70
N MET A 51 -5.08 7.33 15.04
CA MET A 51 -5.26 6.96 13.63
C MET A 51 -6.46 6.04 13.45
N ALA A 52 -6.58 5.03 14.32
CA ALA A 52 -7.71 4.11 14.26
C ALA A 52 -9.03 4.84 14.46
N ARG A 53 -9.04 5.82 15.35
CA ARG A 53 -10.24 6.62 15.59
C ARG A 53 -10.59 7.45 14.35
N LEU A 54 -9.60 8.08 13.73
CA LEU A 54 -9.82 8.87 12.53
C LEU A 54 -10.38 8.03 11.40
N MET A 55 -9.90 6.80 11.29
CA MET A 55 -10.33 5.90 10.23
C MET A 55 -11.60 5.12 10.57
N ARG A 56 -12.08 5.27 11.83
CA ARG A 56 -13.23 4.53 12.33
C ARG A 56 -12.99 3.02 12.18
N THR A 57 -11.84 2.59 12.61
CA THR A 57 -11.48 1.19 12.54
C THR A 57 -10.90 0.75 13.88
N SER A 58 -10.70 -0.56 14.04
CA SER A 58 -10.13 -1.09 15.26
C SER A 58 -8.61 -1.01 15.23
N ARG A 59 -8.00 -1.07 16.40
CA ARG A 59 -6.56 -1.10 16.52
C ARG A 59 -5.98 -2.30 15.79
N ALA A 60 -6.68 -3.44 15.88
CA ALA A 60 -6.23 -4.66 15.22
C ALA A 60 -6.23 -4.49 13.71
N GLN A 61 -7.27 -3.86 13.17
CA GLN A 61 -7.32 -3.61 11.73
C GLN A 61 -6.20 -2.68 11.30
N LEU A 62 -5.94 -1.66 12.11
CA LEU A 62 -4.87 -0.72 11.81
C LEU A 62 -3.51 -1.43 11.85
N ASP A 63 -3.31 -2.32 12.80
CA ASP A 63 -2.05 -3.06 12.86
C ASP A 63 -1.83 -3.88 11.60
N ARG A 64 -2.90 -4.48 11.07
CA ARG A 64 -2.79 -5.22 9.81
C ARG A 64 -2.48 -4.29 8.64
N LEU A 65 -3.09 -3.12 8.65
CA LEU A 65 -2.85 -2.15 7.60
C LEU A 65 -1.38 -1.73 7.56
N LEU A 66 -0.80 -1.51 8.73
CA LEU A 66 0.58 -1.03 8.82
C LEU A 66 1.62 -2.14 8.75
N ASP A 67 1.18 -3.39 8.79
CA ASP A 67 2.08 -4.54 8.69
C ASP A 67 2.49 -4.74 7.23
N PRO A 68 3.75 -4.53 6.88
CA PRO A 68 4.17 -4.65 5.49
C PRO A 68 4.03 -6.06 4.92
N GLU A 69 3.87 -7.06 5.78
CA GLU A 69 3.72 -8.43 5.31
C GLU A 69 2.28 -8.84 5.09
N ASN A 70 1.33 -8.02 5.49
CA ASN A 70 -0.08 -8.35 5.36
C ASN A 70 -0.62 -7.75 4.07
N GLU A 71 -1.16 -8.60 3.19
CA GLU A 71 -1.69 -8.17 1.89
C GLU A 71 -3.21 -8.06 1.87
N SER A 72 -3.87 -8.40 2.97
CA SER A 72 -5.32 -8.48 3.00
C SER A 72 -5.99 -7.13 3.23
N VAL A 73 -5.61 -6.15 2.44
CA VAL A 73 -6.11 -4.80 2.62
C VAL A 73 -6.70 -4.31 1.31
N THR A 74 -7.86 -3.71 1.36
CA THR A 74 -8.50 -3.19 0.15
C THR A 74 -7.94 -1.81 -0.20
N LEU A 75 -8.09 -1.45 -1.48
CA LEU A 75 -7.69 -0.12 -1.92
C LEU A 75 -8.47 0.96 -1.18
N GLY A 76 -9.75 0.69 -0.90
CA GLY A 76 -10.56 1.65 -0.16
C GLY A 76 -9.99 1.94 1.22
N THR A 77 -9.52 0.90 1.90
CA THR A 77 -8.92 1.07 3.22
C THR A 77 -7.62 1.87 3.12
N LEU A 78 -6.80 1.57 2.12
CA LEU A 78 -5.56 2.32 1.91
C LEU A 78 -5.84 3.78 1.61
N ALA A 79 -6.87 4.05 0.80
CA ALA A 79 -7.23 5.43 0.47
C ALA A 79 -7.69 6.19 1.70
N ARG A 80 -8.47 5.55 2.57
CA ARG A 80 -8.91 6.19 3.81
C ARG A 80 -7.74 6.46 4.74
N ALA A 81 -6.79 5.54 4.78
CA ALA A 81 -5.60 5.74 5.61
C ALA A 81 -4.79 6.93 5.12
N ALA A 82 -4.60 7.03 3.81
CA ALA A 82 -3.88 8.14 3.24
C ALA A 82 -4.57 9.46 3.58
N HIS A 83 -5.89 9.49 3.44
CA HIS A 83 -6.66 10.69 3.74
C HIS A 83 -6.51 11.07 5.22
N ALA A 84 -6.49 10.09 6.10
CA ALA A 84 -6.38 10.36 7.53
C ALA A 84 -5.07 11.05 7.90
N VAL A 85 -4.00 10.80 7.14
CA VAL A 85 -2.72 11.46 7.38
C VAL A 85 -2.53 12.69 6.48
N GLY A 86 -3.60 13.16 5.85
CA GLY A 86 -3.54 14.37 5.03
C GLY A 86 -2.93 14.17 3.66
N ARG A 87 -2.98 12.95 3.14
CA ARG A 87 -2.42 12.63 1.84
C ARG A 87 -3.48 12.00 0.96
N THR A 88 -3.15 11.78 -0.28
CA THR A 88 -4.05 11.14 -1.24
C THR A 88 -3.35 9.94 -1.84
N LEU A 89 -4.03 8.82 -1.84
CA LEU A 89 -3.52 7.64 -2.52
C LEU A 89 -3.78 7.82 -4.01
N ARG A 90 -2.72 7.69 -4.79
CA ARG A 90 -2.84 7.85 -6.23
C ARG A 90 -2.26 6.62 -6.92
N MET A 91 -3.04 6.06 -7.81
CA MET A 91 -2.62 4.90 -8.61
C MET A 91 -2.99 5.17 -10.05
N GLU A 92 -2.09 4.86 -10.96
CA GLU A 92 -2.32 5.09 -12.38
C GLU A 92 -1.84 3.90 -13.18
N LEU A 93 -2.51 3.70 -14.28
CA LEU A 93 -2.04 2.79 -15.31
C LEU A 93 -1.26 3.62 -16.31
N VAL A 94 -0.04 3.19 -16.58
CA VAL A 94 0.82 3.90 -17.51
C VAL A 94 1.14 3.06 -18.73
#